data_e8ec50eb9cb45015740306a36dbf11bc
#
_entry.id   e8ec50eb9cb45015740306a36dbf11bc
#
_cell.length_a   1.000
_cell.length_b   1.000
_cell.length_c   1.000
_cell.angle_alpha   90.00
_cell.angle_beta   90.00
_cell.angle_gamma   90.00
#
_symmetry.space_group_name_H-M   'P 1'
#
loop_
_entity.id
_entity.type
_entity.pdbx_description
1 polymer ?
#
loop_
_entity_poly.entity_id
_entity_poly.type
_entity_poly.pdbx_seq_one_letter_code
_entity_poly.pdbx_strand_id
1 'polypeptide(L)' 'MKIKKCQKFVQLDIRNWDNTELVERLYEICETSKEYENDEVEVHQVVDLGKLKNEWRYLIILNISQDLDNLGAPVDHY' A
#
# COMPACT_ATOMS: atom_id res chain seq x y z
N MET A 1 18.20 -9.85 -15.44
CA MET A 1 17.37 -9.22 -14.38
C MET A 1 16.03 -9.93 -14.30
N LYS A 2 15.66 -10.40 -13.12
CA LYS A 2 14.37 -11.05 -12.88
C LYS A 2 13.51 -10.16 -12.01
N ILE A 3 12.42 -9.67 -12.55
CA ILE A 3 11.47 -8.84 -11.82
C ILE A 3 10.19 -9.63 -11.61
N LYS A 4 9.81 -9.78 -10.36
CA LYS A 4 8.51 -10.35 -9.98
C LYS A 4 7.53 -9.22 -9.72
N LYS A 5 6.38 -9.24 -10.38
CA LYS A 5 5.34 -8.24 -10.21
C LYS A 5 4.09 -8.88 -9.63
N CYS A 6 3.48 -8.22 -8.66
CA CYS A 6 2.22 -8.65 -8.10
C CYS A 6 1.38 -7.45 -7.69
N GLN A 7 0.09 -7.70 -7.48
CA GLN A 7 -0.82 -6.68 -6.95
C GLN A 7 -1.25 -7.07 -5.56
N LYS A 8 -1.44 -6.07 -4.70
CA LYS A 8 -1.96 -6.24 -3.36
C LYS A 8 -3.16 -5.33 -3.18
N PHE A 9 -4.21 -5.86 -2.54
CA PHE A 9 -5.43 -5.12 -2.25
C PHE A 9 -5.50 -4.87 -0.75
N VAL A 10 -5.69 -3.60 -0.37
CA VAL A 10 -5.76 -3.20 1.03
C VAL A 10 -7.02 -2.38 1.23
N GLN A 11 -7.83 -2.75 2.22
CA GLN A 11 -8.97 -1.93 2.62
C GLN A 11 -8.52 -0.92 3.67
N LEU A 12 -8.90 0.34 3.47
CA LEU A 12 -8.59 1.44 4.38
C LEU A 12 -9.89 2.09 4.84
N ASP A 13 -10.06 2.19 6.16
CA ASP A 13 -11.20 2.87 6.76
C ASP A 13 -10.71 4.13 7.47
N ILE A 14 -11.30 5.28 7.13
CA ILE A 14 -10.95 6.58 7.70
C ILE A 14 -12.18 7.17 8.39
N ARG A 15 -12.04 7.48 9.67
CA ARG A 15 -13.15 8.06 10.47
C ARG A 15 -13.30 9.55 10.25
N ASN A 16 -12.19 10.25 10.21
CA ASN A 16 -12.18 11.69 10.01
C ASN A 16 -11.74 11.98 8.58
N TRP A 17 -12.63 12.54 7.78
CA TRP A 17 -12.28 12.89 6.43
C TRP A 17 -11.33 14.08 6.45
N ASP A 18 -10.03 13.77 6.38
CA ASP A 18 -8.96 14.72 6.32
C ASP A 18 -7.97 14.23 5.26
N ASN A 19 -7.68 15.08 4.28
CA ASN A 19 -6.76 14.74 3.22
C ASN A 19 -5.38 14.34 3.74
N THR A 20 -4.95 14.95 4.83
CA THR A 20 -3.65 14.65 5.45
C THR A 20 -3.63 13.22 5.98
N GLU A 21 -4.71 12.78 6.66
CA GLU A 21 -4.79 11.42 7.17
C GLU A 21 -4.74 10.39 6.04
N LEU A 22 -5.47 10.63 4.95
CA LEU A 22 -5.47 9.72 3.81
C LEU A 22 -4.06 9.58 3.21
N VAL A 23 -3.36 10.70 3.02
CA VAL A 23 -2.00 10.71 2.46
C VAL A 23 -1.04 9.97 3.38
N GLU A 24 -1.08 10.23 4.68
CA GLU A 24 -0.22 9.55 5.67
C GLU A 24 -0.46 8.04 5.69
N ARG A 25 -1.73 7.63 5.63
CA ARG A 25 -2.08 6.21 5.61
C ARG A 25 -1.61 5.52 4.33
N LEU A 26 -1.67 6.21 3.19
CA LEU A 26 -1.16 5.67 1.94
C LEU A 26 0.36 5.45 1.98
N TYR A 27 1.13 6.40 2.52
CA TYR A 27 2.57 6.22 2.72
C TYR A 27 2.86 5.03 3.64
N GLU A 28 2.15 4.92 4.74
CA GLU A 28 2.30 3.82 5.69
C GLU A 28 2.01 2.47 5.02
N ILE A 29 0.93 2.38 4.24
CA ILE A 29 0.55 1.17 3.51
C ILE A 29 1.65 0.77 2.52
N CYS A 30 2.22 1.72 1.79
CA CYS A 30 3.30 1.45 0.86
C CYS A 30 4.52 0.88 1.59
N GLU A 31 4.92 1.49 2.71
CA GLU A 31 6.08 1.02 3.49
C GLU A 31 5.84 -0.35 4.12
N THR A 32 4.67 -0.57 4.71
CA THR A 32 4.36 -1.85 5.35
C THR A 32 4.11 -2.98 4.36
N SER A 33 3.90 -2.66 3.08
CA SER A 33 3.70 -3.66 2.03
C SER A 33 4.99 -4.16 1.41
N LYS A 34 6.13 -3.55 1.73
CA LYS A 34 7.42 -4.04 1.29
C LYS A 34 7.79 -5.32 2.03
N GLU A 35 8.24 -6.31 1.30
CA GLU A 35 8.77 -7.55 1.86
C GLU A 35 10.30 -7.46 2.01
N TYR A 36 10.95 -6.80 1.06
CA TYR A 36 12.39 -6.54 1.04
C TYR A 36 12.65 -5.05 0.82
N GLU A 37 13.80 -4.56 1.30
CA GLU A 37 14.10 -3.13 1.27
C GLU A 37 14.16 -2.52 -0.14
N ASN A 38 14.49 -3.32 -1.16
CA ASN A 38 14.55 -2.84 -2.54
C ASN A 38 13.24 -3.04 -3.31
N ASP A 39 12.18 -3.50 -2.66
CA ASP A 39 10.88 -3.60 -3.28
C ASP A 39 10.37 -2.22 -3.67
N GLU A 40 9.77 -2.13 -4.85
CA GLU A 40 9.09 -0.92 -5.30
C GLU A 40 7.59 -1.12 -5.15
N VAL A 41 6.96 -0.23 -4.39
CA VAL A 41 5.52 -0.25 -4.16
C VAL A 41 4.94 1.05 -4.68
N GLU A 42 3.97 0.95 -5.58
CA GLU A 42 3.25 2.13 -6.05
C GLU A 42 1.74 1.96 -5.83
N VAL A 43 1.08 3.06 -5.56
CA VAL A 43 -0.38 3.08 -5.51
C VAL A 43 -0.89 3.13 -6.94
N HIS A 44 -1.49 2.04 -7.39
CA HIS A 44 -2.04 1.94 -8.73
C HIS A 44 -3.39 2.63 -8.81
N GLN A 45 -4.25 2.38 -7.82
CA GLN A 45 -5.59 2.94 -7.82
C GLN A 45 -6.13 3.03 -6.39
N VAL A 46 -6.89 4.09 -6.13
CA VAL A 46 -7.68 4.25 -4.91
C VAL A 46 -9.14 4.25 -5.31
N VAL A 47 -9.89 3.26 -4.83
CA VAL A 47 -11.31 3.12 -5.14
C VAL A 47 -12.14 3.56 -3.94
N ASP A 48 -13.02 4.51 -4.14
CA ASP A 48 -13.95 4.97 -3.11
C ASP A 48 -15.09 3.95 -2.98
N LEU A 49 -15.18 3.29 -1.83
CA LEU A 49 -16.23 2.31 -1.53
C LEU A 49 -17.44 2.95 -0.84
N GLY A 50 -17.40 4.25 -0.61
CA GLY A 50 -18.47 4.97 0.03
C GLY A 50 -18.31 5.08 1.53
N LYS A 51 -19.31 5.69 2.16
CA LYS A 51 -19.32 5.91 3.60
C LYS A 51 -20.25 4.89 4.27
N LEU A 52 -19.74 4.23 5.30
CA LEU A 52 -20.56 3.35 6.14
C LEU A 52 -20.47 3.86 7.59
N LYS A 53 -21.63 4.23 8.17
CA LYS A 53 -21.70 4.88 9.49
C LYS A 53 -20.85 6.17 9.47
N ASN A 54 -19.83 6.24 10.30
CA ASN A 54 -18.94 7.40 10.38
C ASN A 54 -17.57 7.14 9.75
N GLU A 55 -17.45 6.11 8.91
CA GLU A 55 -16.19 5.74 8.31
C GLU A 55 -16.28 5.82 6.79
N TRP A 56 -15.25 6.41 6.19
CA TRP A 56 -15.05 6.43 4.76
C TRP A 56 -14.19 5.23 4.38
N ARG A 57 -14.66 4.44 3.42
CA ARG A 57 -13.99 3.21 3.00
C ARG A 57 -13.35 3.36 1.64
N TYR A 58 -12.12 2.88 1.56
CA TYR A 58 -11.35 2.89 0.32
C TYR A 58 -10.74 1.51 0.07
N LEU A 59 -10.68 1.12 -1.19
CA LEU A 59 -9.88 -0.01 -1.63
C LEU A 59 -8.63 0.54 -2.29
N ILE A 60 -7.48 0.18 -1.75
CA ILE A 60 -6.18 0.60 -2.26
C ILE A 60 -5.59 -0.56 -3.06
N ILE A 61 -5.30 -0.32 -4.33
CA ILE A 61 -4.67 -1.30 -5.19
C ILE A 61 -3.22 -0.90 -5.38
N LEU A 62 -2.31 -1.78 -4.95
CA LEU A 62 -0.88 -1.56 -5.02
C LEU A 62 -0.26 -2.44 -6.09
N ASN A 63 0.68 -1.89 -6.84
CA ASN A 63 1.58 -2.65 -7.69
C ASN A 63 2.91 -2.78 -6.97
N ILE A 64 3.38 -4.01 -6.81
CA ILE A 64 4.64 -4.31 -6.13
C ILE A 64 5.59 -4.99 -7.12
N SER A 65 6.80 -4.46 -7.22
CA SER A 65 7.86 -5.02 -8.05
C SER A 65 9.03 -5.44 -7.16
N GLN A 66 9.49 -6.68 -7.33
CA GLN A 66 10.66 -7.20 -6.63
C GLN A 66 11.75 -7.55 -7.65
N ASP A 67 12.95 -7.03 -7.44
CA ASP A 67 14.13 -7.44 -8.19
C ASP A 67 14.72 -8.68 -7.51
N LEU A 68 14.47 -9.86 -8.07
CA LEU A 68 14.89 -11.12 -7.48
C LEU A 68 16.41 -11.30 -7.44
N ASP A 69 17.15 -10.54 -8.25
CA ASP A 69 18.60 -10.55 -8.26
C ASP A 69 19.20 -9.58 -7.23
N ASN A 70 18.41 -8.64 -6.71
CA ASN A 70 18.87 -7.64 -5.75
C ASN A 70 17.73 -7.23 -4.82
N LEU A 71 17.32 -8.15 -3.95
CA LEU A 71 16.20 -7.92 -3.03
C LEU A 71 16.56 -6.97 -1.89
N GLY A 72 17.80 -6.97 -1.45
CA GLY A 72 18.19 -6.28 -0.24
C GLY A 72 17.82 -7.07 1.01
N ALA A 73 17.84 -6.44 2.16
CA ALA A 73 17.50 -7.09 3.42
C ALA A 73 15.97 -7.22 3.58
N PRO A 74 15.49 -8.28 4.25
CA PRO A 74 14.06 -8.36 4.60
C PRO A 74 13.64 -7.19 5.48
N VAL A 75 12.45 -6.67 5.20
CA VAL A 75 11.88 -5.58 5.99
C VAL A 75 11.12 -6.17 7.19
N ASP A 76 11.44 -5.70 8.40
CA ASP A 76 10.74 -6.13 9.60
C ASP A 76 9.43 -5.36 9.73
N HIS A 77 8.34 -6.11 9.88
CA HIS A 77 7.02 -5.56 10.12
C HIS A 77 6.58 -5.91 11.54
N TYR A 78 6.33 -4.91 12.34
CA TYR A 78 5.85 -5.06 13.71
C TYR A 78 4.43 -4.55 13.83
#